data_3e9ddd566604b6fb3f4a1142e3f49eb3
#
_entry.id   3e9ddd566604b6fb3f4a1142e3f49eb3
#
_cell.length_a   1.000
_cell.length_b   1.000
_cell.length_c   1.000
_cell.angle_alpha   90.00
_cell.angle_beta   90.00
_cell.angle_gamma   90.00
#
_symmetry.space_group_name_H-M   'P 1'
#
loop_
_entity.id
_entity.type
_entity.pdbx_description
1 polymer ?
#
loop_
_entity_poly.entity_id
_entity_poly.type
_entity_poly.pdbx_seq_one_letter_code
_entity_poly.pdbx_strand_id
1 'polypeptide(L)'
;MKRHFGKWLTATALAVGCTVMTANAFADTNGHWAESAINKWSGEYGIIQGYDDGTFRPDKSITRGAFAGILDRFLHFQNTSPADTFSDTAGTYWEDAILKLHASGIYLGNQGAALPSSTITRQQAVAMIGRAFRIAPETAAPDYTDTDQIAEYAMAYVGEFEVRGYLTDSAAGTFRPTDPITRAELINILSNMVDTLVKETTTVTEDVSGSLLISAADGATLKGIRIGGDLILAPGVTKDVTLVDCVI
;
A
#
# COMPACT_ATOMS: atom_id res chain seq x y z
N MET A 1 2.78 -32.41 55.03
CA MET A 1 3.86 -31.91 54.14
C MET A 1 3.40 -32.11 52.70
N LYS A 2 2.74 -31.13 52.07
CA LYS A 2 2.29 -31.19 50.68
C LYS A 2 3.06 -30.12 49.90
N ARG A 3 3.92 -30.53 49.00
CA ARG A 3 4.72 -29.67 48.12
C ARG A 3 3.82 -29.26 46.95
N HIS A 4 3.51 -27.97 46.82
CA HIS A 4 2.93 -27.40 45.60
C HIS A 4 4.03 -27.18 44.57
N PHE A 5 3.93 -27.91 43.46
CA PHE A 5 4.72 -27.63 42.24
C PHE A 5 4.01 -26.50 41.50
N GLY A 6 4.58 -25.32 41.50
CA GLY A 6 4.18 -24.23 40.65
C GLY A 6 4.61 -24.55 39.18
N LYS A 7 3.62 -24.61 38.29
CA LYS A 7 3.88 -24.67 36.84
C LYS A 7 4.35 -23.30 36.39
N TRP A 8 5.60 -23.21 36.02
CA TRP A 8 6.12 -22.08 35.27
C TRP A 8 5.64 -22.22 33.83
N LEU A 9 4.71 -21.35 33.40
CA LEU A 9 4.40 -21.13 31.99
C LEU A 9 5.52 -20.27 31.42
N THR A 10 6.43 -20.90 30.69
CA THR A 10 7.38 -20.20 29.84
C THR A 10 6.59 -19.63 28.65
N ALA A 11 6.37 -18.32 28.66
CA ALA A 11 5.95 -17.62 27.46
C ALA A 11 7.09 -17.70 26.45
N THR A 12 6.92 -18.51 25.42
CA THR A 12 7.83 -18.55 24.27
C THR A 12 7.55 -17.27 23.48
N ALA A 13 8.45 -16.29 23.61
CA ALA A 13 8.50 -15.19 22.68
C ALA A 13 8.81 -15.80 21.31
N LEU A 14 7.85 -15.81 20.38
CA LEU A 14 8.15 -16.01 18.99
C LEU A 14 8.95 -14.77 18.56
N ALA A 15 10.25 -14.93 18.46
CA ALA A 15 11.04 -14.08 17.60
C ALA A 15 10.45 -14.27 16.21
N VAL A 16 9.92 -13.21 15.61
CA VAL A 16 9.65 -13.16 14.18
C VAL A 16 11.03 -13.21 13.53
N GLY A 17 11.63 -14.40 13.55
CA GLY A 17 12.76 -14.70 12.72
C GLY A 17 12.27 -14.54 11.30
N CYS A 18 12.69 -13.47 10.64
CA CYS A 18 12.65 -13.33 9.21
C CYS A 18 13.39 -14.55 8.63
N THR A 19 12.68 -15.68 8.51
CA THR A 19 13.08 -16.69 7.56
C THR A 19 12.91 -16.00 6.22
N VAL A 20 14.05 -15.54 5.67
CA VAL A 20 14.15 -15.21 4.26
C VAL A 20 13.75 -16.50 3.53
N MET A 21 12.45 -16.72 3.40
CA MET A 21 11.96 -17.55 2.32
C MET A 21 12.48 -16.80 1.10
N THR A 22 13.42 -17.41 0.39
CA THR A 22 13.74 -16.99 -0.97
C THR A 22 12.42 -17.06 -1.72
N ALA A 23 11.71 -15.94 -1.72
CA ALA A 23 10.50 -15.79 -2.51
C ALA A 23 10.88 -16.26 -3.90
N ASN A 24 10.09 -17.13 -4.49
CA ASN A 24 10.27 -17.54 -5.87
C ASN A 24 10.33 -16.26 -6.68
N ALA A 25 11.54 -15.85 -7.03
CA ALA A 25 11.72 -14.69 -7.89
C ALA A 25 10.96 -15.01 -9.17
N PHE A 26 10.04 -14.13 -9.54
CA PHE A 26 9.35 -14.25 -10.81
C PHE A 26 10.39 -14.25 -11.93
N ALA A 27 10.21 -15.09 -12.93
CA ALA A 27 11.21 -15.28 -13.97
C ALA A 27 11.57 -13.99 -14.72
N ASP A 28 10.64 -13.02 -14.75
CA ASP A 28 10.72 -11.77 -15.49
C ASP A 28 11.06 -10.54 -14.62
N THR A 29 11.46 -10.74 -13.36
CA THR A 29 11.84 -9.63 -12.46
C THR A 29 13.34 -9.57 -12.17
N ASN A 30 14.10 -10.58 -12.55
CA ASN A 30 15.55 -10.63 -12.31
C ASN A 30 16.29 -9.50 -13.03
N GLY A 31 16.96 -8.65 -12.25
CA GLY A 31 17.64 -7.45 -12.75
C GLY A 31 16.72 -6.30 -13.14
N HIS A 32 15.41 -6.42 -12.89
CA HIS A 32 14.48 -5.32 -13.10
C HIS A 32 14.66 -4.26 -11.99
N TRP A 33 14.58 -2.98 -12.34
CA TRP A 33 14.80 -1.88 -11.39
C TRP A 33 13.89 -1.92 -10.14
N ALA A 34 12.68 -2.48 -10.26
CA ALA A 34 11.72 -2.65 -9.16
C ALA A 34 11.80 -4.04 -8.49
N GLU A 35 12.79 -4.89 -8.79
CA GLU A 35 12.88 -6.26 -8.27
C GLU A 35 12.76 -6.33 -6.74
N SER A 36 13.48 -5.46 -6.03
CA SER A 36 13.44 -5.42 -4.55
C SER A 36 12.04 -5.11 -4.03
N ALA A 37 11.37 -4.10 -4.60
CA ALA A 37 9.99 -3.73 -4.21
C ALA A 37 9.00 -4.86 -4.55
N ILE A 38 9.16 -5.53 -5.68
CA ILE A 38 8.32 -6.66 -6.09
C ILE A 38 8.49 -7.84 -5.11
N ASN A 39 9.71 -8.20 -4.77
CA ASN A 39 9.99 -9.29 -3.84
C ASN A 39 9.40 -8.99 -2.45
N LYS A 40 9.51 -7.77 -1.97
CA LYS A 40 8.91 -7.32 -0.72
C LYS A 40 7.39 -7.42 -0.76
N TRP A 41 6.74 -6.73 -1.66
CA TRP A 41 5.28 -6.55 -1.65
C TRP A 41 4.50 -7.72 -2.23
N SER A 42 5.12 -8.54 -3.07
CA SER A 42 4.53 -9.78 -3.59
C SER A 42 4.95 -10.98 -2.76
N GLY A 43 6.25 -11.17 -2.57
CA GLY A 43 6.79 -12.35 -1.89
C GLY A 43 6.55 -12.35 -0.39
N GLU A 44 6.93 -11.27 0.29
CA GLU A 44 6.86 -11.18 1.76
C GLU A 44 5.44 -10.85 2.24
N TYR A 45 4.82 -9.82 1.67
CA TYR A 45 3.54 -9.30 2.16
C TYR A 45 2.31 -9.79 1.39
N GLY A 46 2.46 -10.31 0.16
CA GLY A 46 1.35 -10.80 -0.65
C GLY A 46 0.35 -9.72 -1.08
N ILE A 47 0.78 -8.45 -1.15
CA ILE A 47 -0.07 -7.31 -1.49
C ILE A 47 -0.42 -7.30 -2.98
N ILE A 48 0.54 -7.66 -3.83
CA ILE A 48 0.36 -7.78 -5.26
C ILE A 48 0.81 -9.17 -5.71
N GLN A 49 -0.03 -9.87 -6.45
CA GLN A 49 0.26 -11.24 -6.90
C GLN A 49 0.82 -11.25 -8.33
N GLY A 50 1.66 -12.24 -8.63
CA GLY A 50 2.04 -12.58 -9.99
C GLY A 50 0.92 -13.28 -10.74
N TYR A 51 1.24 -13.78 -11.92
CA TYR A 51 0.33 -14.55 -12.77
C TYR A 51 0.58 -16.05 -12.60
N ASP A 52 -0.42 -16.86 -12.98
CA ASP A 52 -0.37 -18.33 -12.86
C ASP A 52 0.75 -18.97 -13.69
N ASP A 53 1.28 -18.24 -14.67
CA ASP A 53 2.42 -18.67 -15.50
C ASP A 53 3.79 -18.41 -14.84
N GLY A 54 3.82 -17.96 -13.59
CA GLY A 54 5.04 -17.67 -12.83
C GLY A 54 5.70 -16.34 -13.18
N THR A 55 5.03 -15.47 -13.95
CA THR A 55 5.52 -14.13 -14.28
C THR A 55 4.89 -13.07 -13.36
N PHE A 56 5.58 -11.94 -13.18
CA PHE A 56 5.04 -10.76 -12.52
C PHE A 56 4.51 -9.72 -13.51
N ARG A 57 5.14 -9.61 -14.67
CA ARG A 57 4.86 -8.62 -15.71
C ARG A 57 4.99 -7.19 -15.20
N PRO A 58 6.20 -6.77 -14.77
CA PRO A 58 6.42 -5.50 -14.07
C PRO A 58 6.00 -4.29 -14.90
N ASP A 59 6.27 -4.29 -16.20
CA ASP A 59 5.97 -3.18 -17.12
C ASP A 59 4.54 -3.18 -17.67
N LYS A 60 3.72 -4.17 -17.28
CA LYS A 60 2.32 -4.20 -17.68
C LYS A 60 1.53 -3.14 -16.96
N SER A 61 0.73 -2.36 -17.69
CA SER A 61 -0.21 -1.40 -17.14
C SER A 61 -1.24 -2.09 -16.23
N ILE A 62 -1.61 -1.41 -15.15
CA ILE A 62 -2.59 -1.91 -14.20
C ILE A 62 -4.00 -1.38 -14.51
N THR A 63 -5.01 -2.20 -14.27
CA THR A 63 -6.40 -1.77 -14.39
C THR A 63 -6.89 -1.07 -13.12
N ARG A 64 -7.93 -0.25 -13.24
CA ARG A 64 -8.56 0.46 -12.14
C ARG A 64 -9.06 -0.49 -11.04
N GLY A 65 -9.62 -1.63 -11.44
CA GLY A 65 -10.06 -2.68 -10.51
C GLY A 65 -8.90 -3.34 -9.78
N ALA A 66 -7.84 -3.71 -10.51
CA ALA A 66 -6.64 -4.30 -9.90
C ALA A 66 -5.93 -3.32 -8.94
N PHE A 67 -5.88 -2.04 -9.29
CA PHE A 67 -5.39 -0.97 -8.43
C PHE A 67 -6.20 -0.88 -7.13
N ALA A 68 -7.54 -0.88 -7.22
CA ALA A 68 -8.41 -0.86 -6.04
C ALA A 68 -8.14 -2.08 -5.13
N GLY A 69 -8.04 -3.28 -5.71
CA GLY A 69 -7.73 -4.49 -4.95
C GLY A 69 -6.36 -4.48 -4.26
N ILE A 70 -5.36 -3.82 -4.84
CA ILE A 70 -4.04 -3.65 -4.20
C ILE A 70 -4.16 -2.70 -3.01
N LEU A 71 -4.81 -1.55 -3.17
CA LEU A 71 -4.99 -0.60 -2.07
C LEU A 71 -5.84 -1.18 -0.93
N ASP A 72 -6.89 -1.94 -1.24
CA ASP A 72 -7.70 -2.60 -0.20
C ASP A 72 -6.88 -3.63 0.58
N ARG A 73 -6.06 -4.45 -0.08
CA ARG A 73 -5.14 -5.38 0.61
C ARG A 73 -4.07 -4.67 1.45
N PHE A 74 -3.68 -3.47 1.04
CA PHE A 74 -2.67 -2.68 1.73
C PHE A 74 -3.22 -2.00 2.99
N LEU A 75 -4.46 -1.47 2.91
CA LEU A 75 -5.05 -0.60 3.92
C LEU A 75 -6.26 -1.20 4.65
N HIS A 76 -6.77 -2.36 4.21
CA HIS A 76 -7.86 -3.12 4.84
C HIS A 76 -9.11 -2.28 5.14
N PHE A 77 -9.68 -1.61 4.12
CA PHE A 77 -10.89 -0.83 4.30
C PHE A 77 -12.06 -1.70 4.79
N GLN A 78 -12.85 -1.18 5.74
CA GLN A 78 -13.96 -1.93 6.36
C GLN A 78 -15.32 -1.51 5.84
N ASN A 79 -15.52 -0.22 5.56
CA ASN A 79 -16.80 0.30 5.12
C ASN A 79 -16.95 0.08 3.60
N THR A 80 -18.15 -0.29 3.18
CA THR A 80 -18.49 -0.47 1.76
C THR A 80 -19.67 0.39 1.35
N SER A 81 -19.68 0.87 0.12
CA SER A 81 -20.82 1.52 -0.50
C SER A 81 -21.86 0.51 -0.97
N PRO A 82 -23.13 0.92 -1.22
CA PRO A 82 -24.15 0.06 -1.82
C PRO A 82 -23.69 -0.56 -3.14
N ALA A 83 -24.16 -1.79 -3.44
CA ALA A 83 -23.76 -2.53 -4.63
C ALA A 83 -24.14 -1.85 -5.95
N ASP A 84 -25.17 -1.00 -5.94
CA ASP A 84 -25.67 -0.24 -7.09
C ASP A 84 -24.98 1.15 -7.26
N THR A 85 -23.92 1.42 -6.48
CA THR A 85 -23.16 2.68 -6.58
C THR A 85 -22.60 2.91 -7.98
N PHE A 86 -22.15 1.84 -8.63
CA PHE A 86 -21.64 1.89 -10.01
C PHE A 86 -22.39 0.88 -10.89
N SER A 87 -22.66 1.27 -12.13
CA SER A 87 -23.43 0.46 -13.09
C SER A 87 -22.67 -0.76 -13.63
N ASP A 88 -21.35 -0.84 -13.43
CA ASP A 88 -20.44 -1.78 -14.09
C ASP A 88 -19.57 -2.58 -13.11
N THR A 89 -19.87 -2.58 -11.81
CA THR A 89 -19.11 -3.33 -10.80
C THR A 89 -19.75 -4.66 -10.41
N ALA A 90 -21.08 -4.77 -10.52
CA ALA A 90 -21.82 -5.92 -10.02
C ALA A 90 -21.30 -7.25 -10.59
N GLY A 91 -20.95 -8.17 -9.68
CA GLY A 91 -20.42 -9.50 -10.02
C GLY A 91 -18.99 -9.51 -10.58
N THR A 92 -18.30 -8.37 -10.63
CA THR A 92 -16.89 -8.36 -11.00
C THR A 92 -16.00 -8.79 -9.82
N TYR A 93 -14.84 -9.35 -10.12
CA TYR A 93 -13.85 -9.72 -9.08
C TYR A 93 -13.43 -8.53 -8.18
N TRP A 94 -13.54 -7.31 -8.69
CA TRP A 94 -13.08 -6.10 -8.01
C TRP A 94 -14.20 -5.31 -7.31
N GLU A 95 -15.44 -5.81 -7.35
CA GLU A 95 -16.62 -5.11 -6.81
C GLU A 95 -16.39 -4.66 -5.36
N ASP A 96 -16.06 -5.59 -4.46
CA ASP A 96 -15.86 -5.29 -3.03
C ASP A 96 -14.79 -4.21 -2.80
N ALA A 97 -13.62 -4.37 -3.41
CA ALA A 97 -12.52 -3.42 -3.26
C ALA A 97 -12.89 -2.02 -3.79
N ILE A 98 -13.56 -1.94 -4.95
CA ILE A 98 -14.00 -0.66 -5.52
C ILE A 98 -15.02 0.03 -4.62
N LEU A 99 -16.01 -0.70 -4.11
CA LEU A 99 -17.04 -0.15 -3.23
C LEU A 99 -16.49 0.31 -1.88
N LYS A 100 -15.49 -0.38 -1.35
CA LYS A 100 -14.77 0.05 -0.13
C LYS A 100 -13.99 1.34 -0.34
N LEU A 101 -13.24 1.43 -1.44
CA LEU A 101 -12.52 2.66 -1.78
C LEU A 101 -13.47 3.81 -2.07
N HIS A 102 -14.64 3.55 -2.66
CA HIS A 102 -15.67 4.56 -2.87
C HIS A 102 -16.25 5.05 -1.53
N ALA A 103 -16.61 4.15 -0.63
CA ALA A 103 -17.10 4.51 0.71
C ALA A 103 -16.10 5.38 1.50
N SER A 104 -14.81 5.25 1.20
CA SER A 104 -13.72 6.03 1.81
C SER A 104 -13.40 7.33 1.05
N GLY A 105 -14.16 7.69 0.00
CA GLY A 105 -13.95 8.90 -0.80
C GLY A 105 -12.71 8.86 -1.72
N ILE A 106 -12.15 7.67 -1.95
CA ILE A 106 -10.92 7.49 -2.74
C ILE A 106 -11.25 7.25 -4.21
N TYR A 107 -12.18 6.35 -4.49
CA TYR A 107 -12.59 5.95 -5.82
C TYR A 107 -13.88 6.66 -6.23
N LEU A 108 -13.79 7.68 -7.06
CA LEU A 108 -14.97 8.52 -7.39
C LEU A 108 -15.77 8.03 -8.61
N GLY A 109 -15.17 7.15 -9.43
CA GLY A 109 -15.78 6.73 -10.68
C GLY A 109 -15.82 7.83 -11.76
N ASN A 110 -16.58 7.57 -12.80
CA ASN A 110 -16.84 8.52 -13.88
C ASN A 110 -18.29 8.34 -14.36
N GLN A 111 -19.14 9.37 -14.22
CA GLN A 111 -20.54 9.36 -14.63
C GLN A 111 -21.32 8.09 -14.19
N GLY A 112 -21.12 7.66 -12.96
CA GLY A 112 -21.79 6.46 -12.40
C GLY A 112 -21.18 5.11 -12.81
N ALA A 113 -20.04 5.11 -13.52
CA ALA A 113 -19.29 3.91 -13.83
C ALA A 113 -17.94 3.89 -13.11
N ALA A 114 -17.50 2.72 -12.67
CA ALA A 114 -16.19 2.51 -12.06
C ALA A 114 -15.10 2.25 -13.10
N LEU A 115 -15.44 1.66 -14.25
CA LEU A 115 -14.54 1.25 -15.32
C LEU A 115 -13.44 0.28 -14.83
N PRO A 116 -13.77 -0.84 -14.17
CA PRO A 116 -12.80 -1.71 -13.49
C PRO A 116 -11.76 -2.31 -14.43
N SER A 117 -12.12 -2.55 -15.69
CA SER A 117 -11.23 -3.13 -16.70
C SER A 117 -10.36 -2.11 -17.46
N SER A 118 -10.65 -0.82 -17.33
CA SER A 118 -9.84 0.24 -17.95
C SER A 118 -8.53 0.42 -17.18
N THR A 119 -7.46 0.83 -17.87
CA THR A 119 -6.20 1.21 -17.23
C THR A 119 -6.38 2.47 -16.39
N ILE A 120 -5.57 2.61 -15.34
CA ILE A 120 -5.50 3.83 -14.52
C ILE A 120 -4.26 4.63 -14.93
N THR A 121 -4.40 5.96 -15.04
CA THR A 121 -3.26 6.83 -15.38
C THR A 121 -2.41 7.13 -14.13
N ARG A 122 -1.16 7.54 -14.34
CA ARG A 122 -0.23 7.86 -13.23
C ARG A 122 -0.79 8.98 -12.32
N GLN A 123 -1.30 10.07 -12.89
CA GLN A 123 -1.92 11.12 -12.08
C GLN A 123 -3.15 10.65 -11.29
N GLN A 124 -3.96 9.75 -11.85
CA GLN A 124 -5.11 9.17 -11.13
C GLN A 124 -4.63 8.28 -9.97
N ALA A 125 -3.63 7.44 -10.22
CA ALA A 125 -3.06 6.57 -9.20
C ALA A 125 -2.48 7.37 -8.04
N VAL A 126 -1.64 8.39 -8.31
CA VAL A 126 -1.05 9.26 -7.28
C VAL A 126 -2.13 9.98 -6.46
N ALA A 127 -3.13 10.58 -7.11
CA ALA A 127 -4.21 11.25 -6.40
C ALA A 127 -5.04 10.28 -5.53
N MET A 128 -5.28 9.05 -6.00
CA MET A 128 -6.00 8.05 -5.21
C MET A 128 -5.16 7.52 -4.03
N ILE A 129 -3.86 7.30 -4.21
CA ILE A 129 -2.96 6.93 -3.12
C ILE A 129 -2.90 8.06 -2.09
N GLY A 130 -2.75 9.32 -2.53
CA GLY A 130 -2.72 10.47 -1.63
C GLY A 130 -3.97 10.57 -0.75
N ARG A 131 -5.17 10.35 -1.32
CA ARG A 131 -6.41 10.29 -0.55
C ARG A 131 -6.44 9.09 0.40
N ALA A 132 -5.99 7.91 -0.06
CA ALA A 132 -5.98 6.68 0.72
C ALA A 132 -5.11 6.79 1.97
N PHE A 133 -3.96 7.44 1.86
CA PHE A 133 -3.04 7.70 2.98
C PHE A 133 -3.33 9.01 3.71
N ARG A 134 -4.41 9.73 3.33
CA ARG A 134 -4.79 11.03 3.91
C ARG A 134 -3.65 12.05 3.90
N ILE A 135 -2.84 12.01 2.86
CA ILE A 135 -1.78 12.99 2.66
C ILE A 135 -2.46 14.33 2.38
N ALA A 136 -2.18 15.31 3.25
CA ALA A 136 -2.63 16.68 3.02
C ALA A 136 -1.81 17.26 1.86
N PRO A 137 -2.44 17.59 0.72
CA PRO A 137 -1.70 18.16 -0.39
C PRO A 137 -1.31 19.59 -0.04
N GLU A 138 -0.02 19.85 0.05
CA GLU A 138 0.50 21.20 0.14
C GLU A 138 0.53 21.86 -1.25
N THR A 139 0.70 23.17 -1.30
CA THR A 139 0.58 23.96 -2.54
C THR A 139 1.84 23.95 -3.40
N ALA A 140 2.79 23.07 -3.14
CA ALA A 140 3.99 22.97 -3.95
C ALA A 140 3.64 22.48 -5.37
N ALA A 141 3.89 23.31 -6.37
CA ALA A 141 3.80 22.86 -7.75
C ALA A 141 4.96 21.88 -8.03
N PRO A 142 4.71 20.75 -8.69
CA PRO A 142 5.77 19.83 -9.04
C PRO A 142 6.73 20.44 -10.08
N ASP A 143 8.00 20.06 -10.01
CA ASP A 143 9.05 20.54 -10.93
C ASP A 143 9.32 19.50 -12.04
N TYR A 144 8.27 19.21 -12.84
CA TYR A 144 8.38 18.35 -14.02
C TYR A 144 8.21 19.15 -15.31
N THR A 145 8.87 18.73 -16.38
CA THR A 145 8.80 19.41 -17.67
C THR A 145 7.42 19.31 -18.34
N ASP A 146 6.57 18.39 -17.87
CA ASP A 146 5.21 18.15 -18.33
C ASP A 146 4.15 18.50 -17.26
N THR A 147 4.49 19.37 -16.31
CA THR A 147 3.59 19.83 -15.24
C THR A 147 2.27 20.41 -15.78
N ASP A 148 2.31 21.08 -16.93
CA ASP A 148 1.14 21.65 -17.60
C ASP A 148 0.11 20.61 -18.09
N GLN A 149 0.51 19.34 -18.17
CA GLN A 149 -0.37 18.22 -18.52
C GLN A 149 -1.02 17.56 -17.30
N ILE A 150 -0.60 17.93 -16.09
CA ILE A 150 -1.17 17.39 -14.86
C ILE A 150 -2.53 18.04 -14.61
N ALA A 151 -3.56 17.21 -14.44
CA ALA A 151 -4.90 17.73 -14.13
C ALA A 151 -4.94 18.37 -12.74
N GLU A 152 -5.75 19.42 -12.59
CA GLU A 152 -5.89 20.22 -11.37
C GLU A 152 -6.11 19.36 -10.11
N TYR A 153 -6.95 18.32 -10.19
CA TYR A 153 -7.23 17.44 -9.03
C TYR A 153 -6.02 16.63 -8.56
N ALA A 154 -4.99 16.45 -9.40
CA ALA A 154 -3.81 15.66 -9.10
C ALA A 154 -2.59 16.53 -8.77
N MET A 155 -2.58 17.77 -9.21
CA MET A 155 -1.43 18.68 -9.16
C MET A 155 -0.78 18.72 -7.77
N ALA A 156 -1.55 19.02 -6.74
CA ALA A 156 -1.03 19.14 -5.38
C ALA A 156 -0.55 17.79 -4.80
N TYR A 157 -1.19 16.67 -5.16
CA TYR A 157 -0.72 15.35 -4.76
C TYR A 157 0.59 14.98 -5.45
N VAL A 158 0.74 15.28 -6.73
CA VAL A 158 1.98 15.01 -7.46
C VAL A 158 3.14 15.82 -6.87
N GLY A 159 2.94 17.11 -6.57
CA GLY A 159 3.94 17.96 -5.92
C GLY A 159 4.33 17.42 -4.54
N GLU A 160 3.38 17.01 -3.72
CA GLU A 160 3.66 16.46 -2.40
C GLU A 160 4.44 15.13 -2.47
N PHE A 161 4.08 14.26 -3.43
CA PHE A 161 4.77 12.98 -3.63
C PHE A 161 6.19 13.18 -4.15
N GLU A 162 6.43 14.20 -4.98
CA GLU A 162 7.76 14.57 -5.43
C GLU A 162 8.63 15.05 -4.27
N VAL A 163 8.13 16.01 -3.47
CA VAL A 163 8.85 16.57 -2.31
C VAL A 163 9.21 15.49 -1.30
N ARG A 164 8.32 14.52 -1.09
CA ARG A 164 8.57 13.37 -0.19
C ARG A 164 9.46 12.29 -0.80
N GLY A 165 9.86 12.42 -2.07
CA GLY A 165 10.68 11.42 -2.74
C GLY A 165 9.96 10.09 -3.04
N TYR A 166 8.62 10.10 -3.18
CA TYR A 166 7.85 8.89 -3.48
C TYR A 166 7.87 8.54 -4.97
N LEU A 167 8.22 9.49 -5.86
CA LEU A 167 8.22 9.36 -7.32
C LEU A 167 9.64 9.20 -7.88
N THR A 168 10.36 8.18 -7.44
CA THR A 168 11.75 7.93 -7.84
C THR A 168 11.92 7.33 -9.25
N ASP A 169 10.82 6.91 -9.88
CA ASP A 169 10.77 6.32 -11.22
C ASP A 169 10.56 7.35 -12.34
N SER A 170 10.49 8.64 -11.99
CA SER A 170 10.30 9.73 -12.95
C SER A 170 11.57 9.95 -13.77
N ALA A 171 11.62 9.33 -14.94
CA ALA A 171 12.76 9.43 -15.82
C ALA A 171 12.87 10.84 -16.44
N ALA A 172 14.08 11.38 -16.47
CA ALA A 172 14.42 12.60 -17.23
C ALA A 172 13.57 13.84 -16.88
N GLY A 173 13.09 13.98 -15.65
CA GLY A 173 12.33 15.16 -15.23
C GLY A 173 10.92 15.24 -15.80
N THR A 174 10.31 14.11 -16.20
CA THR A 174 8.91 14.03 -16.64
C THR A 174 8.08 13.17 -15.68
N PHE A 175 6.85 13.57 -15.40
CA PHE A 175 5.92 12.80 -14.59
C PHE A 175 5.07 11.82 -15.41
N ARG A 176 4.77 12.14 -16.67
CA ARG A 176 3.91 11.35 -17.58
C ARG A 176 2.49 11.18 -17.03
N PRO A 177 1.74 12.27 -16.78
CA PRO A 177 0.48 12.24 -16.02
C PRO A 177 -0.61 11.37 -16.63
N THR A 178 -0.68 11.33 -17.96
CA THR A 178 -1.73 10.64 -18.72
C THR A 178 -1.35 9.20 -19.11
N ASP A 179 -0.09 8.81 -18.96
CA ASP A 179 0.33 7.44 -19.24
C ASP A 179 -0.32 6.45 -18.27
N PRO A 180 -0.70 5.27 -18.72
CA PRO A 180 -1.10 4.20 -17.81
C PRO A 180 0.05 3.83 -16.86
N ILE A 181 -0.22 3.82 -15.55
CA ILE A 181 0.79 3.38 -14.58
C ILE A 181 1.03 1.88 -14.70
N THR A 182 2.30 1.46 -14.60
CA THR A 182 2.67 0.05 -14.62
C THR A 182 2.58 -0.58 -13.23
N ARG A 183 2.64 -1.91 -13.18
CA ARG A 183 2.67 -2.67 -11.92
C ARG A 183 3.91 -2.34 -11.09
N ALA A 184 5.07 -2.23 -11.74
CA ALA A 184 6.33 -1.87 -11.11
C ALA A 184 6.31 -0.45 -10.55
N GLU A 185 5.83 0.52 -11.31
CA GLU A 185 5.71 1.91 -10.88
C GLU A 185 4.81 2.05 -9.65
N LEU A 186 3.64 1.40 -9.65
CA LEU A 186 2.74 1.42 -8.50
C LEU A 186 3.41 0.86 -7.24
N ILE A 187 4.02 -0.33 -7.37
CA ILE A 187 4.60 -0.99 -6.19
C ILE A 187 5.83 -0.25 -5.66
N ASN A 188 6.57 0.42 -6.54
CA ASN A 188 7.68 1.27 -6.16
C ASN A 188 7.22 2.50 -5.37
N ILE A 189 6.15 3.17 -5.79
CA ILE A 189 5.56 4.28 -5.03
C ILE A 189 5.17 3.81 -3.63
N LEU A 190 4.44 2.70 -3.50
CA LEU A 190 4.06 2.15 -2.19
C LEU A 190 5.28 1.74 -1.35
N SER A 191 6.34 1.24 -1.98
CA SER A 191 7.61 0.88 -1.32
C SER A 191 8.37 2.10 -0.78
N ASN A 192 8.31 3.23 -1.50
CA ASN A 192 8.92 4.48 -1.05
C ASN A 192 8.11 5.13 0.10
N MET A 193 6.82 4.85 0.20
CA MET A 193 5.95 5.38 1.26
C MET A 193 5.99 4.56 2.55
N VAL A 194 6.18 3.24 2.45
CA VAL A 194 6.07 2.31 3.58
C VAL A 194 7.26 1.36 3.60
N ASP A 195 7.99 1.37 4.71
CA ASP A 195 9.11 0.46 4.93
C ASP A 195 8.62 -0.89 5.49
N THR A 196 7.75 -0.88 6.48
CA THR A 196 7.29 -2.10 7.16
C THR A 196 5.77 -2.10 7.27
N LEU A 197 5.15 -3.27 7.05
CA LEU A 197 3.71 -3.48 7.15
C LEU A 197 3.37 -4.51 8.22
N VAL A 198 2.50 -4.14 9.16
CA VAL A 198 1.92 -5.03 10.16
C VAL A 198 0.48 -5.34 9.78
N LYS A 199 0.23 -6.55 9.24
CA LYS A 199 -1.09 -7.01 8.79
C LYS A 199 -1.86 -7.80 9.84
N GLU A 200 -1.17 -8.37 10.81
CA GLU A 200 -1.73 -9.23 11.84
C GLU A 200 -1.45 -8.68 13.22
N THR A 201 -2.33 -8.97 14.16
CA THR A 201 -2.14 -8.57 15.56
C THR A 201 -0.88 -9.20 16.12
N THR A 202 0.08 -8.37 16.48
CA THR A 202 1.38 -8.81 16.97
C THR A 202 2.01 -7.76 17.89
N THR A 203 3.10 -8.14 18.54
CA THR A 203 4.01 -7.20 19.21
C THR A 203 5.25 -7.01 18.36
N VAL A 204 5.48 -5.77 17.95
CA VAL A 204 6.69 -5.36 17.21
C VAL A 204 7.72 -4.89 18.23
N THR A 205 8.93 -5.46 18.15
CA THR A 205 10.05 -5.20 19.08
C THR A 205 11.34 -4.82 18.35
N GLU A 206 11.32 -4.76 17.02
CA GLU A 206 12.47 -4.40 16.19
C GLU A 206 12.30 -2.98 15.64
N ASP A 207 13.40 -2.24 15.58
CA ASP A 207 13.42 -0.88 15.02
C ASP A 207 13.04 -0.91 13.53
N VAL A 208 12.34 0.12 13.08
CA VAL A 208 11.93 0.33 11.69
C VAL A 208 12.65 1.55 11.15
N SER A 209 13.42 1.39 10.07
CA SER A 209 14.26 2.46 9.51
C SER A 209 13.47 3.55 8.78
N GLY A 210 12.32 3.19 8.19
CA GLY A 210 11.41 4.09 7.48
C GLY A 210 10.04 4.16 8.15
N SER A 211 8.99 4.30 7.33
CA SER A 211 7.62 4.39 7.82
C SER A 211 7.02 3.01 8.11
N LEU A 212 6.30 2.91 9.23
CA LEU A 212 5.58 1.72 9.66
C LEU A 212 4.08 1.88 9.41
N LEU A 213 3.49 1.00 8.59
CA LEU A 213 2.05 0.91 8.38
C LEU A 213 1.45 -0.23 9.20
N ILE A 214 0.46 0.07 10.02
CA ILE A 214 -0.35 -0.93 10.71
C ILE A 214 -1.70 -1.03 10.00
N SER A 215 -2.01 -2.22 9.45
CA SER A 215 -3.29 -2.56 8.83
C SER A 215 -4.00 -3.73 9.51
N ALA A 216 -3.43 -4.25 10.60
CA ALA A 216 -4.06 -5.27 11.44
C ALA A 216 -5.36 -4.75 12.05
N ALA A 217 -6.50 -5.37 11.74
CA ALA A 217 -7.82 -4.92 12.18
C ALA A 217 -7.94 -4.87 13.71
N ASP A 218 -7.35 -5.84 14.39
CA ASP A 218 -7.33 -5.93 15.85
C ASP A 218 -6.19 -5.16 16.52
N GLY A 219 -5.52 -4.25 15.78
CA GLY A 219 -4.43 -3.43 16.28
C GLY A 219 -3.11 -4.18 16.45
N ALA A 220 -2.15 -3.52 17.11
CA ALA A 220 -0.83 -4.07 17.40
C ALA A 220 -0.23 -3.43 18.64
N THR A 221 0.81 -4.05 19.21
CA THR A 221 1.62 -3.45 20.28
C THR A 221 3.03 -3.16 19.72
N LEU A 222 3.47 -1.92 19.86
CA LEU A 222 4.84 -1.51 19.55
C LEU A 222 5.58 -1.31 20.86
N LYS A 223 6.71 -1.98 21.07
CA LYS A 223 7.42 -1.97 22.36
C LYS A 223 8.92 -1.77 22.19
N GLY A 224 9.42 -0.67 22.76
CA GLY A 224 10.84 -0.38 22.83
C GLY A 224 11.51 -0.13 21.49
N ILE A 225 10.76 0.32 20.49
CA ILE A 225 11.24 0.48 19.10
C ILE A 225 11.42 1.95 18.71
N ARG A 226 12.26 2.16 17.72
CA ARG A 226 12.39 3.42 16.98
C ARG A 226 11.79 3.27 15.60
N ILE A 227 11.03 4.28 15.16
CA ILE A 227 10.50 4.39 13.81
C ILE A 227 11.17 5.61 13.18
N GLY A 228 11.92 5.40 12.09
CA GLY A 228 12.69 6.46 11.44
C GLY A 228 11.87 7.36 10.53
N GLY A 229 10.65 6.94 10.17
CA GLY A 229 9.67 7.67 9.39
C GLY A 229 8.35 7.84 10.14
N ASP A 230 7.23 7.77 9.42
CA ASP A 230 5.89 7.92 9.97
C ASP A 230 5.35 6.61 10.56
N LEU A 231 4.57 6.69 11.64
CA LEU A 231 3.65 5.64 12.07
C LEU A 231 2.28 5.89 11.41
N ILE A 232 1.89 5.00 10.51
CA ILE A 232 0.66 5.12 9.73
C ILE A 232 -0.34 4.08 10.23
N LEU A 233 -1.54 4.52 10.61
CA LEU A 233 -2.64 3.63 10.95
C LEU A 233 -3.61 3.56 9.77
N ALA A 234 -3.75 2.37 9.20
CA ALA A 234 -4.67 2.15 8.09
C ALA A 234 -6.14 2.32 8.53
N PRO A 235 -7.03 2.70 7.60
CA PRO A 235 -8.46 2.81 7.90
C PRO A 235 -9.12 1.53 8.42
N GLY A 236 -8.50 0.37 8.14
CA GLY A 236 -8.97 -0.93 8.59
C GLY A 236 -8.67 -1.28 10.04
N VAL A 237 -7.85 -0.49 10.73
CA VAL A 237 -7.57 -0.70 12.16
C VAL A 237 -8.79 -0.29 12.97
N THR A 238 -9.41 -1.24 13.66
CA THR A 238 -10.65 -1.04 14.42
C THR A 238 -10.46 -1.10 15.93
N LYS A 239 -9.29 -1.57 16.39
CA LYS A 239 -8.92 -1.66 17.81
C LYS A 239 -7.63 -0.90 18.09
N ASP A 240 -7.24 -0.87 19.36
CA ASP A 240 -6.15 -0.05 19.85
C ASP A 240 -4.78 -0.49 19.31
N VAL A 241 -3.96 0.49 18.98
CA VAL A 241 -2.53 0.34 18.80
C VAL A 241 -1.83 0.86 20.04
N THR A 242 -1.13 -0.02 20.75
CA THR A 242 -0.46 0.30 22.00
C THR A 242 1.01 0.62 21.77
N LEU A 243 1.45 1.78 22.27
CA LEU A 243 2.84 2.22 22.20
C LEU A 243 3.47 2.16 23.61
N VAL A 244 4.56 1.41 23.77
CA VAL A 244 5.30 1.29 25.01
C VAL A 244 6.76 1.61 24.76
N ASP A 245 7.27 2.70 25.36
CA ASP A 245 8.68 3.13 25.25
C ASP A 245 9.15 3.26 23.78
N CYS A 246 8.31 3.81 22.91
CA CYS A 246 8.62 4.01 21.47
C CYS A 246 9.10 5.43 21.19
N VAL A 247 9.91 5.59 20.13
CA VAL A 247 10.35 6.87 19.56
C VAL A 247 9.92 6.91 18.08
N ILE A 248 9.21 7.97 17.69
CA ILE A 248 8.74 8.21 16.33
C ILE A 248 9.28 9.57 15.88
#